data_6cb3245365dc1610fda3110ce031d425
#
_entry.id   6cb3245365dc1610fda3110ce031d425
#
_cell.length_a   1.000
_cell.length_b   1.000
_cell.length_c   1.000
_cell.angle_alpha   90.00
_cell.angle_beta   90.00
_cell.angle_gamma   90.00
#
_symmetry.space_group_name_H-M   'P 1'
#
loop_
_entity.id
_entity.type
_entity.pdbx_description
1 polymer ?
#
loop_
_entity_poly.entity_id
_entity_poly.type
_entity_poly.pdbx_seq_one_letter_code
_entity_poly.pdbx_strand_id
1 'polypeptide(L)'
;MDKLDGKVAIVTGAARGLGRAYAKRLAALGAKLAVADINLRSFEEFKAEAKDMTGDNTVAEIEAAGGAALGIEVDVRDTTAVEAMVGRVCKEWGRVDVLVANAGGGRGRPMDTKASSLDPELLRLVTEMNLFGTVYSCNAVAPIMKQQRSGKIITVSSIAGTAPAADGGYAHYGAAKAAIAHYTRYLAQDLGPFGITVNCIAPGVIATGRIMATMIPGSSQSNRDRAELVALHRLGTVEDCARVVEFLATDLSDYVTGAVIPIDGGLVRG
;
A
#
# COMPACT_ATOMS: atom_id res chain seq x y z
N MET A 1 -15.45 -12.57 -18.43
CA MET A 1 -15.44 -11.13 -18.19
C MET A 1 -14.56 -10.91 -16.99
N ASP A 2 -13.52 -10.11 -17.12
CA ASP A 2 -12.60 -9.88 -16.01
C ASP A 2 -13.29 -9.05 -14.92
N LYS A 3 -12.99 -9.35 -13.66
CA LYS A 3 -13.71 -8.79 -12.49
C LYS A 3 -13.67 -7.25 -12.40
N LEU A 4 -12.65 -6.62 -13.01
CA LEU A 4 -12.44 -5.16 -13.00
C LEU A 4 -12.42 -4.58 -14.43
N ASP A 5 -13.02 -5.26 -15.40
CA ASP A 5 -13.12 -4.74 -16.77
C ASP A 5 -13.82 -3.37 -16.80
N GLY A 6 -13.22 -2.40 -17.51
CA GLY A 6 -13.70 -1.01 -17.57
C GLY A 6 -13.48 -0.19 -16.29
N LYS A 7 -12.91 -0.75 -15.23
CA LYS A 7 -12.57 -0.03 -13.99
C LYS A 7 -11.20 0.64 -14.07
N VAL A 8 -11.03 1.71 -13.29
CA VAL A 8 -9.80 2.47 -13.19
C VAL A 8 -9.29 2.41 -11.76
N ALA A 9 -8.03 1.97 -11.59
CA ALA A 9 -7.39 1.88 -10.29
C ALA A 9 -6.16 2.80 -10.20
N ILE A 10 -5.96 3.45 -9.07
CA ILE A 10 -4.76 4.16 -8.70
C ILE A 10 -4.05 3.39 -7.60
N VAL A 11 -2.77 3.11 -7.77
CA VAL A 11 -1.92 2.52 -6.72
C VAL A 11 -0.74 3.44 -6.47
N THR A 12 -0.62 3.97 -5.26
CA THR A 12 0.53 4.80 -4.86
C THR A 12 1.65 3.95 -4.31
N GLY A 13 2.91 4.36 -4.53
CA GLY A 13 4.08 3.55 -4.19
C GLY A 13 4.15 2.27 -5.04
N ALA A 14 3.81 2.35 -6.33
CA ALA A 14 3.57 1.21 -7.19
C ALA A 14 4.74 0.81 -8.08
N ALA A 15 5.89 1.48 -7.99
CA ALA A 15 7.06 1.13 -8.79
C ALA A 15 7.75 -0.16 -8.33
N ARG A 16 7.52 -0.61 -7.09
CA ARG A 16 8.17 -1.80 -6.51
C ARG A 16 7.37 -2.47 -5.39
N GLY A 17 7.88 -3.62 -4.94
CA GLY A 17 7.42 -4.32 -3.75
C GLY A 17 5.92 -4.63 -3.75
N LEU A 18 5.25 -4.28 -2.66
CA LEU A 18 3.81 -4.52 -2.49
C LEU A 18 2.98 -3.74 -3.51
N GLY A 19 3.27 -2.44 -3.70
CA GLY A 19 2.50 -1.61 -4.63
C GLY A 19 2.57 -2.11 -6.07
N ARG A 20 3.76 -2.56 -6.54
CA ARG A 20 3.92 -3.23 -7.84
C ARG A 20 3.04 -4.49 -7.94
N ALA A 21 3.04 -5.31 -6.90
CA ALA A 21 2.22 -6.53 -6.89
C ALA A 21 0.72 -6.21 -6.93
N TYR A 22 0.27 -5.18 -6.21
CA TYR A 22 -1.11 -4.72 -6.25
C TYR A 22 -1.50 -4.22 -7.64
N ALA A 23 -0.67 -3.35 -8.25
CA ALA A 23 -0.92 -2.82 -9.58
C ALA A 23 -1.02 -3.94 -10.63
N LYS A 24 -0.06 -4.88 -10.65
CA LYS A 24 -0.07 -6.03 -11.57
C LYS A 24 -1.30 -6.92 -11.34
N ARG A 25 -1.68 -7.16 -10.09
CA ARG A 25 -2.86 -7.99 -9.78
C ARG A 25 -4.15 -7.35 -10.26
N LEU A 26 -4.36 -6.05 -10.00
CA LEU A 26 -5.56 -5.34 -10.45
C LEU A 26 -5.61 -5.22 -11.98
N ALA A 27 -4.46 -5.02 -12.64
CA ALA A 27 -4.37 -5.04 -14.11
C ALA A 27 -4.76 -6.40 -14.70
N ALA A 28 -4.29 -7.50 -14.10
CA ALA A 28 -4.63 -8.86 -14.51
C ALA A 28 -6.13 -9.20 -14.33
N LEU A 29 -6.87 -8.38 -13.58
CA LEU A 29 -8.32 -8.45 -13.42
C LEU A 29 -9.08 -7.52 -14.38
N GLY A 30 -8.39 -6.87 -15.32
CA GLY A 30 -8.97 -6.00 -16.34
C GLY A 30 -9.01 -4.50 -16.00
N ALA A 31 -8.51 -4.08 -14.84
CA ALA A 31 -8.46 -2.65 -14.51
C ALA A 31 -7.41 -1.90 -15.33
N LYS A 32 -7.71 -0.65 -15.69
CA LYS A 32 -6.72 0.32 -16.15
C LYS A 32 -5.98 0.90 -14.95
N LEU A 33 -4.65 0.96 -14.99
CA LEU A 33 -3.81 1.25 -13.83
C LEU A 33 -3.07 2.57 -13.92
N ALA A 34 -3.27 3.45 -12.93
CA ALA A 34 -2.32 4.50 -12.64
C ALA A 34 -1.26 3.98 -11.64
N VAL A 35 -0.06 3.78 -12.14
CA VAL A 35 1.14 3.40 -11.38
C VAL A 35 1.78 4.69 -10.89
N ALA A 36 1.53 5.05 -9.63
CA ALA A 36 1.99 6.29 -9.03
C ALA A 36 3.14 6.03 -8.04
N ASP A 37 4.26 6.72 -8.19
CA ASP A 37 5.41 6.62 -7.28
C ASP A 37 6.21 7.92 -7.31
N ILE A 38 7.02 8.17 -6.29
CA ILE A 38 7.95 9.32 -6.29
C ILE A 38 9.06 9.15 -7.34
N ASN A 39 9.37 7.91 -7.70
CA ASN A 39 10.29 7.52 -8.75
C ASN A 39 9.84 6.18 -9.35
N LEU A 40 9.44 6.18 -10.60
CA LEU A 40 8.97 4.99 -11.31
C LEU A 40 10.05 3.90 -11.48
N ARG A 41 11.30 4.21 -11.19
CA ARG A 41 12.43 3.27 -11.17
C ARG A 41 12.93 2.96 -9.75
N SER A 42 12.16 3.22 -8.70
CA SER A 42 12.58 2.99 -7.31
C SER A 42 12.91 1.51 -6.99
N PHE A 43 12.52 0.57 -7.85
CA PHE A 43 12.94 -0.84 -7.75
C PHE A 43 14.47 -1.02 -7.86
N GLU A 44 15.19 -0.10 -8.50
CA GLU A 44 16.65 -0.13 -8.63
C GLU A 44 17.39 0.06 -7.28
N GLU A 45 16.71 0.61 -6.27
CA GLU A 45 17.27 0.74 -4.92
C GLU A 45 17.61 -0.62 -4.27
N PHE A 46 16.98 -1.70 -4.73
CA PHE A 46 17.13 -3.04 -4.16
C PHE A 46 17.44 -4.07 -5.26
N LYS A 47 18.65 -4.66 -5.22
CA LYS A 47 19.10 -5.65 -6.22
C LYS A 47 18.13 -6.81 -6.44
N ALA A 48 17.44 -7.26 -5.39
CA ALA A 48 16.46 -8.33 -5.49
C ALA A 48 15.24 -7.89 -6.31
N GLU A 49 14.72 -6.67 -6.07
CA GLU A 49 13.59 -6.12 -6.81
C GLU A 49 13.96 -5.83 -8.27
N ALA A 50 15.15 -5.28 -8.51
CA ALA A 50 15.65 -5.05 -9.86
C ALA A 50 15.79 -6.35 -10.67
N LYS A 51 16.21 -7.45 -10.03
CA LYS A 51 16.32 -8.77 -10.67
C LYS A 51 14.96 -9.37 -11.01
N ASP A 52 13.92 -9.08 -10.23
CA ASP A 52 12.57 -9.61 -10.41
C ASP A 52 11.74 -8.81 -11.43
N MET A 53 12.30 -7.70 -11.96
CA MET A 53 11.65 -6.94 -13.02
C MET A 53 11.70 -7.71 -14.33
N THR A 54 10.57 -7.75 -15.04
CA THR A 54 10.42 -8.35 -16.36
C THR A 54 10.22 -7.32 -17.47
N GLY A 55 10.22 -6.04 -17.12
CA GLY A 55 10.14 -4.88 -18.02
C GLY A 55 10.91 -3.70 -17.45
N ASP A 56 10.97 -2.60 -18.17
CA ASP A 56 11.69 -1.38 -17.79
C ASP A 56 11.14 -0.71 -16.50
N ASN A 57 9.88 -0.94 -16.22
CA ASN A 57 9.18 -0.52 -14.99
C ASN A 57 7.84 -1.25 -14.88
N THR A 58 7.08 -0.99 -13.81
CA THR A 58 5.77 -1.62 -13.58
C THR A 58 4.75 -1.33 -14.68
N VAL A 59 4.81 -0.16 -15.32
CA VAL A 59 3.93 0.18 -16.46
C VAL A 59 4.21 -0.76 -17.63
N ALA A 60 5.48 -0.87 -18.04
CA ALA A 60 5.89 -1.74 -19.14
C ALA A 60 5.52 -3.22 -18.90
N GLU A 61 5.61 -3.69 -17.64
CA GLU A 61 5.19 -5.04 -17.29
C GLU A 61 3.68 -5.26 -17.46
N ILE A 62 2.86 -4.27 -17.07
CA ILE A 62 1.40 -4.32 -17.23
C ILE A 62 1.03 -4.29 -18.72
N GLU A 63 1.65 -3.41 -19.50
CA GLU A 63 1.40 -3.30 -20.94
C GLU A 63 1.84 -4.55 -21.70
N ALA A 64 2.98 -5.12 -21.36
CA ALA A 64 3.46 -6.38 -21.93
C ALA A 64 2.53 -7.57 -21.62
N ALA A 65 1.77 -7.51 -20.52
CA ALA A 65 0.73 -8.47 -20.18
C ALA A 65 -0.63 -8.17 -20.83
N GLY A 66 -0.74 -7.14 -21.70
CA GLY A 66 -1.97 -6.74 -22.39
C GLY A 66 -2.87 -5.80 -21.61
N GLY A 67 -2.44 -5.31 -20.45
CA GLY A 67 -3.16 -4.31 -19.65
C GLY A 67 -2.92 -2.88 -20.14
N ALA A 68 -3.71 -1.93 -19.62
CA ALA A 68 -3.52 -0.49 -19.83
C ALA A 68 -2.96 0.15 -18.56
N ALA A 69 -1.86 0.89 -18.69
CA ALA A 69 -1.24 1.55 -17.55
C ALA A 69 -0.75 2.96 -17.87
N LEU A 70 -0.70 3.81 -16.85
CA LEU A 70 -0.20 5.17 -16.89
C LEU A 70 0.79 5.38 -15.75
N GLY A 71 2.04 5.68 -16.05
CA GLY A 71 3.06 6.04 -15.06
C GLY A 71 2.94 7.50 -14.64
N ILE A 72 2.93 7.76 -13.33
CA ILE A 72 2.86 9.11 -12.79
C ILE A 72 3.88 9.25 -11.65
N GLU A 73 4.85 10.12 -11.84
CA GLU A 73 5.74 10.52 -10.74
C GLU A 73 5.02 11.52 -9.84
N VAL A 74 4.94 11.19 -8.56
CA VAL A 74 4.22 11.99 -7.56
C VAL A 74 4.81 11.78 -6.16
N ASP A 75 5.07 12.87 -5.47
CA ASP A 75 5.31 12.84 -4.03
C ASP A 75 3.95 12.98 -3.32
N VAL A 76 3.54 11.93 -2.63
CA VAL A 76 2.25 11.91 -1.91
C VAL A 76 2.18 12.90 -0.73
N ARG A 77 3.30 13.52 -0.33
CA ARG A 77 3.35 14.57 0.68
C ARG A 77 2.89 15.93 0.14
N ASP A 78 2.85 16.08 -1.18
CA ASP A 78 2.41 17.30 -1.87
C ASP A 78 0.96 17.14 -2.33
N THR A 79 0.05 17.86 -1.70
CA THR A 79 -1.39 17.84 -2.02
C THR A 79 -1.66 18.24 -3.47
N THR A 80 -0.96 19.27 -3.97
CA THR A 80 -1.12 19.76 -5.35
C THR A 80 -0.70 18.70 -6.37
N ALA A 81 0.41 18.02 -6.11
CA ALA A 81 0.88 16.92 -6.96
C ALA A 81 -0.09 15.72 -6.94
N VAL A 82 -0.67 15.41 -5.78
CA VAL A 82 -1.67 14.33 -5.64
C VAL A 82 -2.96 14.69 -6.37
N GLU A 83 -3.45 15.92 -6.26
CA GLU A 83 -4.62 16.40 -7.02
C GLU A 83 -4.37 16.37 -8.53
N ALA A 84 -3.19 16.81 -8.97
CA ALA A 84 -2.78 16.75 -10.38
C ALA A 84 -2.71 15.30 -10.90
N MET A 85 -2.20 14.36 -10.10
CA MET A 85 -2.20 12.93 -10.42
C MET A 85 -3.63 12.44 -10.70
N VAL A 86 -4.56 12.70 -9.78
CA VAL A 86 -5.95 12.25 -9.92
C VAL A 86 -6.63 12.95 -11.11
N GLY A 87 -6.37 14.24 -11.32
CA GLY A 87 -6.85 15.00 -12.49
C GLY A 87 -6.36 14.40 -13.82
N ARG A 88 -5.09 13.95 -13.87
CA ARG A 88 -4.53 13.28 -15.06
C ARG A 88 -5.22 11.94 -15.32
N VAL A 89 -5.49 11.14 -14.28
CA VAL A 89 -6.23 9.87 -14.41
C VAL A 89 -7.65 10.11 -14.92
N CYS A 90 -8.34 11.11 -14.38
CA CYS A 90 -9.68 11.46 -14.83
C CYS A 90 -9.70 12.00 -16.27
N LYS A 91 -8.70 12.78 -16.68
CA LYS A 91 -8.56 13.24 -18.05
C LYS A 91 -8.37 12.07 -19.03
N GLU A 92 -7.61 11.06 -18.63
CA GLU A 92 -7.30 9.91 -19.48
C GLU A 92 -8.46 8.91 -19.57
N TRP A 93 -9.12 8.62 -18.43
CA TRP A 93 -10.10 7.53 -18.36
C TRP A 93 -11.48 7.90 -17.83
N GLY A 94 -11.68 9.15 -17.40
CA GLY A 94 -12.99 9.70 -17.03
C GLY A 94 -13.50 9.30 -15.65
N ARG A 95 -12.76 8.44 -14.89
CA ARG A 95 -13.23 7.88 -13.63
C ARG A 95 -12.09 7.41 -12.74
N VAL A 96 -12.40 7.15 -11.45
CA VAL A 96 -11.54 6.40 -10.50
C VAL A 96 -12.45 5.46 -9.71
N ASP A 97 -12.22 4.15 -9.82
CA ASP A 97 -13.02 3.13 -9.13
C ASP A 97 -12.33 2.56 -7.89
N VAL A 98 -11.02 2.43 -7.95
CA VAL A 98 -10.22 1.86 -6.87
C VAL A 98 -9.03 2.77 -6.54
N LEU A 99 -8.83 3.05 -5.27
CA LEU A 99 -7.59 3.62 -4.75
C LEU A 99 -6.92 2.62 -3.82
N VAL A 100 -5.65 2.31 -4.06
CA VAL A 100 -4.78 1.66 -3.08
C VAL A 100 -3.76 2.69 -2.60
N ALA A 101 -4.00 3.28 -1.44
CA ALA A 101 -3.12 4.26 -0.80
C ALA A 101 -1.99 3.52 -0.07
N ASN A 102 -0.99 3.08 -0.84
CA ASN A 102 0.10 2.22 -0.37
C ASN A 102 1.42 2.95 -0.14
N ALA A 103 1.66 4.12 -0.77
CA ALA A 103 2.91 4.86 -0.61
C ALA A 103 3.28 5.08 0.86
N GLY A 104 4.56 4.88 1.19
CA GLY A 104 5.04 5.04 2.55
C GLY A 104 6.13 4.04 2.95
N GLY A 105 6.35 3.95 4.25
CA GLY A 105 7.32 3.03 4.85
C GLY A 105 8.06 3.63 6.05
N GLY A 106 8.78 2.80 6.78
CA GLY A 106 9.66 3.24 7.87
C GLY A 106 10.97 3.84 7.34
N ARG A 107 11.61 4.65 8.16
CA ARG A 107 12.96 5.23 7.96
C ARG A 107 13.77 5.07 9.23
N GLY A 108 15.09 5.05 9.10
CA GLY A 108 16.02 4.83 10.21
C GLY A 108 16.11 3.35 10.64
N ARG A 109 16.99 3.07 11.61
CA ARG A 109 17.12 1.73 12.19
C ARG A 109 16.22 1.59 13.42
N PRO A 110 15.73 0.39 13.77
CA PRO A 110 14.88 0.21 14.96
C PRO A 110 15.50 0.79 16.23
N MET A 111 16.80 0.55 16.46
CA MET A 111 17.52 1.02 17.65
C MET A 111 17.64 2.55 17.76
N ASP A 112 17.58 3.26 16.63
CA ASP A 112 17.69 4.73 16.57
C ASP A 112 16.31 5.42 16.63
N THR A 113 15.23 4.65 16.72
CA THR A 113 13.84 5.13 16.57
C THR A 113 12.95 4.69 17.73
N LYS A 114 13.55 4.55 18.93
CA LYS A 114 12.83 4.19 20.14
C LYS A 114 11.87 5.30 20.57
N ALA A 115 10.73 4.92 21.13
CA ALA A 115 9.65 5.84 21.47
C ALA A 115 10.08 7.00 22.39
N SER A 116 11.01 6.76 23.32
CA SER A 116 11.48 7.78 24.29
C SER A 116 12.55 8.73 23.75
N SER A 117 13.07 8.49 22.54
CA SER A 117 14.17 9.26 21.96
C SER A 117 14.02 9.48 20.44
N LEU A 118 12.78 9.63 20.00
CA LEU A 118 12.49 9.90 18.58
C LEU A 118 13.02 11.26 18.15
N ASP A 119 13.72 11.29 17.04
CA ASP A 119 14.06 12.51 16.33
C ASP A 119 12.78 13.15 15.77
N PRO A 120 12.48 14.42 16.13
CA PRO A 120 11.29 15.12 15.64
C PRO A 120 11.20 15.24 14.12
N GLU A 121 12.31 15.43 13.42
CA GLU A 121 12.32 15.55 11.96
C GLU A 121 12.02 14.20 11.30
N LEU A 122 12.56 13.11 11.86
CA LEU A 122 12.26 11.77 11.37
C LEU A 122 10.79 11.38 11.64
N LEU A 123 10.25 11.76 12.82
CA LEU A 123 8.84 11.58 13.14
C LEU A 123 7.95 12.32 12.14
N ARG A 124 8.27 13.61 11.84
CA ARG A 124 7.55 14.41 10.86
C ARG A 124 7.58 13.75 9.48
N LEU A 125 8.76 13.44 8.96
CA LEU A 125 8.95 12.82 7.65
C LEU A 125 8.13 11.54 7.50
N VAL A 126 8.19 10.64 8.50
CA VAL A 126 7.48 9.35 8.44
C VAL A 126 5.97 9.55 8.56
N THR A 127 5.51 10.52 9.34
CA THR A 127 4.09 10.88 9.44
C THR A 127 3.58 11.47 8.12
N GLU A 128 4.32 12.37 7.49
CA GLU A 128 3.99 12.96 6.20
C GLU A 128 3.90 11.91 5.10
N MET A 129 4.89 11.04 4.99
CA MET A 129 4.91 9.99 3.95
C MET A 129 3.77 8.98 4.10
N ASN A 130 3.44 8.59 5.33
CA ASN A 130 2.49 7.51 5.57
C ASN A 130 1.07 8.04 5.79
N LEU A 131 0.86 8.83 6.86
CA LEU A 131 -0.47 9.29 7.24
C LEU A 131 -0.96 10.38 6.29
N PHE A 132 -0.21 11.46 6.10
CA PHE A 132 -0.67 12.59 5.28
C PHE A 132 -0.78 12.19 3.82
N GLY A 133 0.19 11.44 3.28
CA GLY A 133 0.10 10.92 1.92
C GLY A 133 -1.12 10.02 1.68
N THR A 134 -1.51 9.19 2.67
CA THR A 134 -2.75 8.42 2.62
C THR A 134 -3.97 9.34 2.63
N VAL A 135 -4.04 10.30 3.55
CA VAL A 135 -5.16 11.25 3.67
C VAL A 135 -5.31 12.07 2.39
N TYR A 136 -4.23 12.62 1.85
CA TYR A 136 -4.26 13.43 0.63
C TYR A 136 -4.73 12.62 -0.58
N SER A 137 -4.25 11.39 -0.71
CA SER A 137 -4.70 10.47 -1.78
C SER A 137 -6.19 10.16 -1.68
N CYS A 138 -6.70 9.88 -0.47
CA CYS A 138 -8.11 9.64 -0.22
C CYS A 138 -8.96 10.89 -0.53
N ASN A 139 -8.53 12.06 -0.06
CA ASN A 139 -9.25 13.33 -0.28
C ASN A 139 -9.35 13.68 -1.76
N ALA A 140 -8.30 13.42 -2.55
CA ALA A 140 -8.30 13.73 -3.97
C ALA A 140 -9.26 12.85 -4.78
N VAL A 141 -9.47 11.57 -4.41
CA VAL A 141 -10.40 10.68 -5.12
C VAL A 141 -11.85 10.77 -4.61
N ALA A 142 -12.05 11.16 -3.35
CA ALA A 142 -13.36 11.14 -2.71
C ALA A 142 -14.44 11.96 -3.46
N PRO A 143 -14.20 13.18 -3.97
CA PRO A 143 -15.21 13.94 -4.73
C PRO A 143 -15.66 13.19 -5.98
N ILE A 144 -14.74 12.55 -6.69
CA ILE A 144 -15.02 11.80 -7.92
C ILE A 144 -15.85 10.57 -7.61
N MET A 145 -15.46 9.78 -6.61
CA MET A 145 -16.18 8.60 -6.19
C MET A 145 -17.57 8.95 -5.61
N LYS A 146 -17.71 10.09 -4.88
CA LYS A 146 -19.02 10.60 -4.41
C LYS A 146 -19.94 10.93 -5.60
N GLN A 147 -19.41 11.57 -6.66
CA GLN A 147 -20.16 11.85 -7.88
C GLN A 147 -20.57 10.57 -8.62
N GLN A 148 -19.67 9.59 -8.68
CA GLN A 148 -19.91 8.27 -9.28
C GLN A 148 -20.91 7.42 -8.46
N ARG A 149 -21.10 7.75 -7.17
CA ARG A 149 -21.82 6.93 -6.19
C ARG A 149 -21.31 5.50 -6.10
N SER A 150 -20.01 5.33 -6.29
CA SER A 150 -19.32 4.06 -6.28
C SER A 150 -17.83 4.28 -6.15
N GLY A 151 -17.15 3.42 -5.41
CA GLY A 151 -15.69 3.43 -5.26
C GLY A 151 -15.22 2.47 -4.18
N LYS A 152 -13.96 2.09 -4.26
CA LYS A 152 -13.31 1.25 -3.26
C LYS A 152 -11.96 1.87 -2.89
N ILE A 153 -11.79 2.19 -1.61
CA ILE A 153 -10.56 2.74 -1.07
C ILE A 153 -9.91 1.69 -0.17
N ILE A 154 -8.66 1.37 -0.46
CA ILE A 154 -7.86 0.43 0.31
C ILE A 154 -6.65 1.19 0.84
N THR A 155 -6.62 1.40 2.16
CA THR A 155 -5.48 2.00 2.85
C THR A 155 -4.53 0.91 3.33
N VAL A 156 -3.25 1.26 3.51
CA VAL A 156 -2.23 0.29 3.93
C VAL A 156 -1.62 0.70 5.26
N SER A 157 -2.03 0.00 6.32
CA SER A 157 -1.42 0.04 7.65
C SER A 157 -0.22 -0.92 7.74
N SER A 158 -0.02 -1.53 8.86
CA SER A 158 0.98 -2.56 9.16
C SER A 158 0.61 -3.22 10.48
N ILE A 159 1.10 -4.42 10.74
CA ILE A 159 1.06 -5.01 12.10
C ILE A 159 1.73 -4.09 13.14
N ALA A 160 2.71 -3.27 12.73
CA ALA A 160 3.33 -2.27 13.62
C ALA A 160 2.34 -1.21 14.12
N GLY A 161 1.21 -1.02 13.44
CA GLY A 161 0.12 -0.17 13.92
C GLY A 161 -0.81 -0.83 14.94
N THR A 162 -0.67 -2.15 15.15
CA THR A 162 -1.49 -2.93 16.09
C THR A 162 -0.65 -3.40 17.28
N ALA A 163 0.56 -3.89 17.04
CA ALA A 163 1.45 -4.39 18.08
C ALA A 163 2.82 -3.68 18.00
N PRO A 164 3.34 -3.19 19.13
CA PRO A 164 4.64 -2.55 19.17
C PRO A 164 5.77 -3.57 19.00
N ALA A 165 6.93 -3.12 18.51
CA ALA A 165 8.15 -3.88 18.59
C ALA A 165 8.56 -4.05 20.08
N ALA A 166 9.04 -5.24 20.46
CA ALA A 166 9.37 -5.56 21.85
C ALA A 166 10.43 -4.62 22.46
N ASP A 167 11.29 -4.04 21.64
CA ASP A 167 12.33 -3.11 22.04
C ASP A 167 11.90 -1.63 21.98
N GLY A 168 10.64 -1.34 21.62
CA GLY A 168 10.09 0.00 21.44
C GLY A 168 10.60 0.76 20.22
N GLY A 169 11.28 0.08 19.31
CA GLY A 169 11.78 0.67 18.05
C GLY A 169 10.68 0.89 17.01
N TYR A 170 10.97 1.68 15.99
CA TYR A 170 10.01 2.04 14.93
C TYR A 170 8.72 2.71 15.43
N ALA A 171 8.77 3.39 16.58
CA ALA A 171 7.58 3.99 17.21
C ALA A 171 6.89 5.03 16.29
N HIS A 172 7.65 5.85 15.56
CA HIS A 172 7.13 6.82 14.58
C HIS A 172 6.31 6.14 13.46
N TYR A 173 6.81 5.00 12.96
CA TYR A 173 6.12 4.23 11.92
C TYR A 173 4.88 3.53 12.48
N GLY A 174 4.99 2.89 13.65
CA GLY A 174 3.87 2.26 14.32
C GLY A 174 2.73 3.25 14.59
N ALA A 175 3.05 4.44 15.12
CA ALA A 175 2.08 5.49 15.37
C ALA A 175 1.37 5.95 14.08
N ALA A 176 2.12 6.20 12.99
CA ALA A 176 1.53 6.59 11.71
C ALA A 176 0.62 5.49 11.13
N LYS A 177 1.02 4.23 11.25
CA LYS A 177 0.23 3.08 10.76
C LYS A 177 -1.02 2.80 11.60
N ALA A 178 -0.97 3.03 12.91
CA ALA A 178 -2.14 3.00 13.78
C ALA A 178 -3.14 4.11 13.41
N ALA A 179 -2.63 5.33 13.15
CA ALA A 179 -3.45 6.45 12.72
C ALA A 179 -4.18 6.18 11.39
N ILE A 180 -3.51 5.57 10.40
CA ILE A 180 -4.13 5.15 9.13
C ILE A 180 -5.28 4.17 9.37
N ALA A 181 -5.06 3.15 10.21
CA ALA A 181 -6.09 2.16 10.53
C ALA A 181 -7.32 2.81 11.18
N HIS A 182 -7.11 3.79 12.04
CA HIS A 182 -8.21 4.51 12.68
C HIS A 182 -8.89 5.49 11.72
N TYR A 183 -8.13 6.25 10.93
CA TYR A 183 -8.65 7.14 9.88
C TYR A 183 -9.56 6.40 8.88
N THR A 184 -9.20 5.18 8.50
CA THR A 184 -10.01 4.32 7.62
C THR A 184 -11.44 4.15 8.13
N ARG A 185 -11.62 3.97 9.44
CA ARG A 185 -12.95 3.80 10.04
C ARG A 185 -13.79 5.06 9.92
N TYR A 186 -13.20 6.25 10.14
CA TYR A 186 -13.90 7.52 9.95
C TYR A 186 -14.27 7.74 8.49
N LEU A 187 -13.34 7.48 7.59
CA LEU A 187 -13.56 7.65 6.15
C LEU A 187 -14.66 6.69 5.63
N ALA A 188 -14.75 5.48 6.18
CA ALA A 188 -15.80 4.53 5.86
C ALA A 188 -17.19 5.04 6.26
N GLN A 189 -17.31 5.72 7.40
CA GLN A 189 -18.56 6.34 7.85
C GLN A 189 -18.96 7.53 6.95
N ASP A 190 -18.01 8.40 6.59
CA ASP A 190 -18.25 9.55 5.71
C ASP A 190 -18.66 9.13 4.30
N LEU A 191 -18.01 8.11 3.73
CA LEU A 191 -18.18 7.73 2.34
C LEU A 191 -19.24 6.64 2.11
N GLY A 192 -19.59 5.88 3.14
CA GLY A 192 -20.62 4.82 3.07
C GLY A 192 -21.95 5.26 2.47
N PRO A 193 -22.53 6.43 2.83
CA PRO A 193 -23.78 6.94 2.23
C PRO A 193 -23.73 7.16 0.71
N PHE A 194 -22.53 7.19 0.14
CA PHE A 194 -22.29 7.32 -1.31
C PHE A 194 -22.02 5.99 -2.01
N GLY A 195 -22.16 4.85 -1.32
CA GLY A 195 -21.88 3.54 -1.90
C GLY A 195 -20.38 3.26 -2.07
N ILE A 196 -19.53 3.90 -1.28
CA ILE A 196 -18.08 3.75 -1.33
C ILE A 196 -17.65 2.92 -0.13
N THR A 197 -16.88 1.85 -0.36
CA THR A 197 -16.27 1.07 0.73
C THR A 197 -14.84 1.54 0.99
N VAL A 198 -14.45 1.59 2.26
CA VAL A 198 -13.12 1.98 2.69
C VAL A 198 -12.60 0.96 3.69
N ASN A 199 -11.53 0.25 3.33
CA ASN A 199 -10.95 -0.77 4.17
C ASN A 199 -9.43 -0.59 4.28
N CYS A 200 -8.86 -1.18 5.30
CA CYS A 200 -7.42 -1.15 5.57
C CYS A 200 -6.85 -2.56 5.55
N ILE A 201 -5.70 -2.74 4.92
CA ILE A 201 -4.90 -3.93 5.10
C ILE A 201 -3.73 -3.63 6.05
N ALA A 202 -3.36 -4.61 6.88
CA ALA A 202 -2.24 -4.51 7.82
C ALA A 202 -1.23 -5.66 7.58
N PRO A 203 -0.32 -5.49 6.60
CA PRO A 203 0.69 -6.50 6.29
C PRO A 203 1.62 -6.76 7.47
N GLY A 204 1.98 -8.03 7.66
CA GLY A 204 3.01 -8.50 8.57
C GLY A 204 4.40 -8.41 7.98
N VAL A 205 5.23 -9.41 8.27
CA VAL A 205 6.57 -9.51 7.69
C VAL A 205 6.46 -10.14 6.30
N ILE A 206 6.50 -9.28 5.28
CA ILE A 206 6.38 -9.69 3.87
C ILE A 206 7.77 -9.65 3.22
N ALA A 207 8.14 -10.72 2.52
CA ALA A 207 9.42 -10.88 1.84
C ALA A 207 9.51 -9.98 0.60
N THR A 208 9.62 -8.67 0.80
CA THR A 208 9.94 -7.67 -0.24
C THR A 208 11.45 -7.48 -0.34
N GLY A 209 11.95 -6.96 -1.46
CA GLY A 209 13.39 -6.69 -1.63
C GLY A 209 13.94 -5.76 -0.55
N ARG A 210 13.17 -4.77 -0.10
CA ARG A 210 13.55 -3.89 1.02
C ARG A 210 13.71 -4.67 2.33
N ILE A 211 12.75 -5.53 2.68
CA ILE A 211 12.82 -6.33 3.92
C ILE A 211 13.99 -7.32 3.83
N MET A 212 14.15 -7.97 2.68
CA MET A 212 15.26 -8.90 2.46
C MET A 212 16.63 -8.21 2.51
N ALA A 213 16.74 -6.97 2.03
CA ALA A 213 17.97 -6.18 2.11
C ALA A 213 18.33 -5.71 3.52
N THR A 214 17.33 -5.56 4.41
CA THR A 214 17.55 -5.22 5.83
C THR A 214 17.92 -6.44 6.68
N MET A 215 17.78 -7.63 6.12
CA MET A 215 18.21 -8.88 6.75
C MET A 215 19.71 -9.03 6.55
N ILE A 216 20.45 -9.32 7.62
CA ILE A 216 21.91 -9.47 7.57
C ILE A 216 22.25 -10.58 6.58
N PRO A 217 23.04 -10.33 5.51
CA PRO A 217 23.47 -11.36 4.60
C PRO A 217 24.20 -12.47 5.36
N GLY A 218 23.77 -13.73 5.17
CA GLY A 218 24.37 -14.89 5.84
C GLY A 218 23.67 -15.34 7.13
N SER A 219 22.74 -14.59 7.69
CA SER A 219 21.91 -15.07 8.80
C SER A 219 20.63 -15.72 8.28
N SER A 220 20.75 -16.94 7.73
CA SER A 220 19.59 -17.83 7.51
C SER A 220 18.77 -18.04 8.81
N GLN A 221 19.41 -17.81 9.95
CA GLN A 221 18.83 -17.87 11.28
C GLN A 221 17.74 -16.79 11.48
N SER A 222 17.98 -15.52 11.14
CA SER A 222 17.02 -14.45 11.40
C SER A 222 15.71 -14.57 10.60
N ASN A 223 15.74 -15.19 9.43
CA ASN A 223 14.53 -15.45 8.64
C ASN A 223 13.75 -16.63 9.17
N ARG A 224 14.45 -17.67 9.63
CA ARG A 224 13.84 -18.82 10.30
C ARG A 224 13.21 -18.38 11.60
N ASP A 225 13.93 -17.64 12.44
CA ASP A 225 13.43 -17.13 13.72
C ASP A 225 12.16 -16.29 13.55
N ARG A 226 12.12 -15.42 12.52
CA ARG A 226 10.91 -14.65 12.19
C ARG A 226 9.77 -15.51 11.67
N ALA A 227 10.06 -16.51 10.85
CA ALA A 227 9.07 -17.45 10.35
C ALA A 227 8.49 -18.32 11.47
N GLU A 228 9.31 -18.69 12.46
CA GLU A 228 8.87 -19.44 13.63
C GLU A 228 7.90 -18.68 14.53
N LEU A 229 7.97 -17.34 14.54
CA LEU A 229 7.02 -16.49 15.26
C LEU A 229 5.64 -16.42 14.56
N VAL A 230 5.58 -16.73 13.28
CA VAL A 230 4.35 -16.71 12.48
C VAL A 230 3.64 -18.06 12.62
N ALA A 231 2.34 -18.07 12.90
CA ALA A 231 1.58 -19.31 13.06
C ALA A 231 1.62 -20.21 11.80
N LEU A 232 1.73 -19.61 10.60
CA LEU A 232 1.89 -20.35 9.35
C LEU A 232 3.34 -20.77 9.05
N HIS A 233 4.30 -20.53 9.97
CA HIS A 233 5.72 -20.89 9.86
C HIS A 233 6.39 -20.47 8.55
N ARG A 234 5.98 -19.36 7.96
CA ARG A 234 6.60 -18.74 6.78
C ARG A 234 6.45 -17.22 6.79
N LEU A 235 7.32 -16.54 6.09
CA LEU A 235 7.11 -15.13 5.76
C LEU A 235 5.97 -15.00 4.74
N GLY A 236 5.24 -13.89 4.80
CA GLY A 236 4.29 -13.53 3.77
C GLY A 236 4.99 -13.19 2.45
N THR A 237 4.30 -13.38 1.35
CA THR A 237 4.71 -12.96 0.01
C THR A 237 3.94 -11.71 -0.42
N VAL A 238 4.43 -11.00 -1.42
CA VAL A 238 3.69 -9.87 -2.00
C VAL A 238 2.34 -10.32 -2.59
N GLU A 239 2.28 -11.55 -3.07
CA GLU A 239 1.06 -12.16 -3.61
C GLU A 239 0.02 -12.47 -2.52
N ASP A 240 0.43 -12.86 -1.30
CA ASP A 240 -0.50 -13.01 -0.18
C ASP A 240 -1.27 -11.70 0.09
N CYS A 241 -0.57 -10.56 0.02
CA CYS A 241 -1.20 -9.25 0.17
C CYS A 241 -2.04 -8.85 -1.06
N ALA A 242 -1.55 -9.13 -2.26
CA ALA A 242 -2.24 -8.77 -3.51
C ALA A 242 -3.60 -9.47 -3.65
N ARG A 243 -3.74 -10.70 -3.16
CA ARG A 243 -5.02 -11.42 -3.13
C ARG A 243 -6.06 -10.77 -2.20
N VAL A 244 -5.62 -10.20 -1.08
CA VAL A 244 -6.53 -9.46 -0.19
C VAL A 244 -6.92 -8.11 -0.81
N VAL A 245 -6.00 -7.45 -1.54
CA VAL A 245 -6.33 -6.26 -2.33
C VAL A 245 -7.34 -6.60 -3.43
N GLU A 246 -7.19 -7.72 -4.14
CA GLU A 246 -8.20 -8.20 -5.10
C GLU A 246 -9.57 -8.35 -4.43
N PHE A 247 -9.65 -9.06 -3.30
CA PHE A 247 -10.89 -9.22 -2.55
C PHE A 247 -11.54 -7.88 -2.24
N LEU A 248 -10.78 -6.91 -1.73
CA LEU A 248 -11.28 -5.59 -1.35
C LEU A 248 -11.59 -4.69 -2.55
N ALA A 249 -11.01 -4.92 -3.72
CA ALA A 249 -11.22 -4.15 -4.93
C ALA A 249 -12.40 -4.65 -5.77
N THR A 250 -12.92 -5.86 -5.50
CA THR A 250 -13.97 -6.51 -6.28
C THR A 250 -15.32 -6.53 -5.53
N ASP A 251 -16.36 -7.02 -6.19
CA ASP A 251 -17.71 -7.23 -5.63
C ASP A 251 -17.75 -8.20 -4.44
N LEU A 252 -16.73 -9.04 -4.29
CA LEU A 252 -16.60 -9.97 -3.17
C LEU A 252 -16.61 -9.28 -1.79
N SER A 253 -16.34 -7.98 -1.74
CA SER A 253 -16.29 -7.20 -0.51
C SER A 253 -17.32 -6.07 -0.44
N ASP A 254 -18.41 -6.13 -1.18
CA ASP A 254 -19.39 -5.03 -1.28
C ASP A 254 -20.07 -4.69 0.06
N TYR A 255 -20.11 -5.63 1.00
CA TYR A 255 -20.65 -5.39 2.35
C TYR A 255 -19.55 -5.31 3.43
N VAL A 256 -18.29 -5.08 3.01
CA VAL A 256 -17.14 -4.90 3.92
C VAL A 256 -16.67 -3.46 3.83
N THR A 257 -16.80 -2.70 4.93
CA THR A 257 -16.29 -1.32 5.04
C THR A 257 -15.86 -1.02 6.47
N GLY A 258 -14.86 -0.18 6.66
CA GLY A 258 -14.31 0.15 7.98
C GLY A 258 -13.43 -0.95 8.60
N ALA A 259 -13.19 -2.04 7.89
CA ALA A 259 -12.40 -3.16 8.38
C ALA A 259 -10.89 -2.88 8.33
N VAL A 260 -10.17 -3.45 9.29
CA VAL A 260 -8.71 -3.54 9.30
C VAL A 260 -8.36 -5.02 9.24
N ILE A 261 -7.79 -5.46 8.11
CA ILE A 261 -7.52 -6.88 7.84
C ILE A 261 -6.02 -7.15 8.01
N PRO A 262 -5.61 -7.89 9.06
CA PRO A 262 -4.23 -8.33 9.20
C PRO A 262 -3.88 -9.36 8.12
N ILE A 263 -2.70 -9.21 7.50
CA ILE A 263 -2.15 -10.17 6.54
C ILE A 263 -0.77 -10.55 7.07
N ASP A 264 -0.74 -11.32 8.14
CA ASP A 264 0.45 -11.54 8.96
C ASP A 264 0.73 -13.02 9.28
N GLY A 265 -0.10 -13.92 8.75
CA GLY A 265 0.04 -15.36 8.99
C GLY A 265 -0.20 -15.77 10.44
N GLY A 266 -0.86 -14.92 11.25
CA GLY A 266 -1.10 -15.14 12.67
C GLY A 266 0.09 -14.74 13.56
N LEU A 267 0.90 -13.77 13.12
CA LEU A 267 2.02 -13.23 13.90
C LEU A 267 1.54 -12.44 15.11
N VAL A 268 0.55 -11.56 14.92
CA VAL A 268 -0.05 -10.81 16.04
C VAL A 268 -1.14 -11.65 16.68
N ARG A 269 -0.92 -12.00 17.91
CA ARG A 269 -1.92 -12.69 18.73
C ARG A 269 -2.77 -11.62 19.43
N GLY A 270 -4.03 -11.49 18.98
CA GLY A 270 -5.00 -10.52 19.51
C GLY A 270 -5.38 -10.81 20.97
#